data_753091898a1eba7fd99cd10a1ac5b3ee
#
_entry.id   753091898a1eba7fd99cd10a1ac5b3ee
#
_cell.length_a   1.000
_cell.length_b   1.000
_cell.length_c   1.000
_cell.angle_alpha   90.00
_cell.angle_beta   90.00
_cell.angle_gamma   90.00
#
_symmetry.space_group_name_H-M   'P 1'
#
loop_
_entity.id
_entity.type
_entity.pdbx_description
1 polymer ?
#
loop_
_entity_poly.entity_id
_entity_poly.type
_entity_poly.pdbx_seq_one_letter_code
_entity_poly.pdbx_strand_id
1 'polypeptide(L)'
;MVKNILESVIDKTPGVHWHDIQGLKNVKQSLVENIIYPQMRPDVFTGIREPTRGILLYGPPGNGKTMIAKAVATECNATFFSISASTLMSKWVGESEKLMRTLFSLAAIYSPSIIFIDEIDSMLTARSSQENEAARRIKTEFLIQVDGVGSHKKASILVIGATNRPFDLDEAALRRLTKRIYIGLPDKEARKGQITKMLKTVSHNIKKAQMETIVELT
;
A
#
# COMPACT_ATOMS: atom_id res chain seq x y z
N MET A 1 7.52 -23.49 -3.14
CA MET A 1 7.66 -22.14 -2.58
C MET A 1 7.17 -21.05 -3.53
N VAL A 2 7.79 -20.84 -4.69
CA VAL A 2 7.36 -19.82 -5.67
C VAL A 2 5.87 -19.94 -6.04
N LYS A 3 5.36 -21.15 -6.28
CA LYS A 3 3.96 -21.40 -6.63
C LYS A 3 2.98 -20.96 -5.53
N ASN A 4 3.30 -21.21 -4.26
CA ASN A 4 2.47 -20.80 -3.13
C ASN A 4 2.44 -19.28 -2.93
N ILE A 5 3.56 -18.59 -3.24
CA ILE A 5 3.61 -17.12 -3.23
C ILE A 5 2.75 -16.55 -4.36
N LEU A 6 2.86 -17.13 -5.56
CA LEU A 6 2.07 -16.72 -6.72
C LEU A 6 0.56 -16.82 -6.44
N GLU A 7 0.12 -17.89 -5.80
CA GLU A 7 -1.31 -18.13 -5.54
C GLU A 7 -1.89 -17.27 -4.41
N SER A 8 -1.06 -16.86 -3.42
CA SER A 8 -1.54 -16.14 -2.23
C SER A 8 -1.28 -14.64 -2.24
N VAL A 9 -0.38 -14.15 -3.09
CA VAL A 9 0.14 -12.78 -3.02
C VAL A 9 -0.14 -11.98 -4.28
N ILE A 10 -0.35 -12.64 -5.44
CA ILE A 10 -0.54 -11.95 -6.72
C ILE A 10 -2.02 -11.75 -7.03
N ASP A 11 -2.39 -10.50 -7.21
CA ASP A 11 -3.65 -10.08 -7.81
C ASP A 11 -3.34 -9.31 -9.10
N LYS A 12 -3.56 -9.95 -10.25
CA LYS A 12 -3.18 -9.35 -11.55
C LYS A 12 -3.96 -8.08 -11.87
N THR A 13 -5.18 -7.96 -11.34
CA THR A 13 -6.01 -6.77 -11.52
C THR A 13 -7.02 -6.71 -10.37
N PRO A 14 -6.74 -5.96 -9.30
CA PRO A 14 -7.60 -5.93 -8.11
C PRO A 14 -9.04 -5.50 -8.36
N GLY A 15 -9.34 -4.86 -9.50
CA GLY A 15 -10.69 -4.44 -9.90
C GLY A 15 -11.30 -3.35 -9.01
N VAL A 16 -10.50 -2.70 -8.17
CA VAL A 16 -10.91 -1.57 -7.33
C VAL A 16 -10.58 -0.28 -8.07
N HIS A 17 -11.58 0.59 -8.25
CA HIS A 17 -11.41 1.86 -8.92
C HIS A 17 -11.53 3.05 -7.97
N TRP A 18 -11.09 4.24 -8.40
CA TRP A 18 -11.23 5.47 -7.63
C TRP A 18 -12.67 5.81 -7.22
N HIS A 19 -13.66 5.44 -8.03
CA HIS A 19 -15.07 5.65 -7.71
C HIS A 19 -15.59 4.74 -6.59
N ASP A 20 -14.87 3.66 -6.29
CA ASP A 20 -15.20 2.76 -5.17
C ASP A 20 -14.83 3.36 -3.82
N ILE A 21 -13.88 4.28 -3.80
CA ILE A 21 -13.40 4.93 -2.60
C ILE A 21 -14.13 6.28 -2.45
N GLN A 22 -14.89 6.43 -1.37
CA GLN A 22 -15.60 7.66 -1.08
C GLN A 22 -14.69 8.67 -0.38
N GLY A 23 -14.80 9.97 -0.74
CA GLY A 23 -13.98 11.02 -0.17
C GLY A 23 -12.49 10.97 -0.56
N LEU A 24 -11.62 11.41 0.34
CA LEU A 24 -10.14 11.39 0.21
C LEU A 24 -9.61 12.09 -1.05
N LYS A 25 -10.24 13.17 -1.49
CA LYS A 25 -9.92 13.91 -2.74
C LYS A 25 -8.42 14.26 -2.82
N ASN A 26 -7.87 14.86 -1.76
CA ASN A 26 -6.46 15.26 -1.72
C ASN A 26 -5.49 14.06 -1.76
N VAL A 27 -5.87 12.95 -1.12
CA VAL A 27 -5.09 11.70 -1.15
C VAL A 27 -5.06 11.13 -2.55
N LYS A 28 -6.22 11.02 -3.21
CA LYS A 28 -6.33 10.54 -4.59
C LYS A 28 -5.51 11.41 -5.53
N GLN A 29 -5.65 12.72 -5.44
CA GLN A 29 -4.88 13.66 -6.26
C GLN A 29 -3.37 13.49 -6.05
N SER A 30 -2.93 13.42 -4.78
CA SER A 30 -1.51 13.19 -4.46
C SER A 30 -0.99 11.87 -5.03
N LEU A 31 -1.78 10.80 -5.03
CA LEU A 31 -1.39 9.51 -5.62
C LEU A 31 -1.34 9.58 -7.16
N VAL A 32 -2.30 10.26 -7.78
CA VAL A 32 -2.30 10.49 -9.24
C VAL A 32 -1.04 11.25 -9.67
N GLU A 33 -0.71 12.33 -8.98
CA GLU A 33 0.46 13.17 -9.29
C GLU A 33 1.80 12.44 -9.08
N ASN A 34 1.91 11.63 -8.03
CA ASN A 34 3.19 10.99 -7.67
C ASN A 34 3.39 9.60 -8.29
N ILE A 35 2.34 8.95 -8.79
CA ILE A 35 2.42 7.59 -9.32
C ILE A 35 1.92 7.53 -10.77
N ILE A 36 0.67 7.95 -11.01
CA ILE A 36 0.01 7.72 -12.30
C ILE A 36 0.63 8.59 -13.39
N TYR A 37 0.80 9.88 -13.16
CA TYR A 37 1.42 10.77 -14.15
C TYR A 37 2.86 10.37 -14.52
N PRO A 38 3.75 10.01 -13.57
CA PRO A 38 5.07 9.50 -13.90
C PRO A 38 5.07 8.22 -14.72
N GLN A 39 4.11 7.33 -14.49
CA GLN A 39 3.97 6.12 -15.31
C GLN A 39 3.46 6.41 -16.73
N MET A 40 2.54 7.38 -16.88
CA MET A 40 2.00 7.76 -18.18
C MET A 40 3.02 8.54 -19.03
N ARG A 41 3.89 9.33 -18.41
CA ARG A 41 4.85 10.20 -19.08
C ARG A 41 6.26 10.10 -18.48
N PRO A 42 6.89 8.91 -18.55
CA PRO A 42 8.22 8.69 -17.99
C PRO A 42 9.29 9.59 -18.63
N ASP A 43 9.03 10.09 -19.83
CA ASP A 43 9.88 11.05 -20.56
C ASP A 43 10.01 12.39 -19.86
N VAL A 44 8.99 12.85 -19.15
CA VAL A 44 8.95 14.14 -18.42
C VAL A 44 9.50 14.02 -17.00
N PHE A 45 9.35 12.84 -16.40
CA PHE A 45 9.71 12.59 -15.00
C PHE A 45 11.11 11.98 -14.86
N THR A 46 12.15 12.78 -15.15
CA THR A 46 13.55 12.38 -15.09
C THR A 46 14.36 13.29 -14.14
N GLY A 47 15.49 12.79 -13.65
CA GLY A 47 16.40 13.51 -12.76
C GLY A 47 15.73 13.88 -11.43
N ILE A 48 15.69 15.17 -11.08
CA ILE A 48 15.06 15.64 -9.83
C ILE A 48 13.56 15.42 -9.76
N ARG A 49 12.91 15.11 -10.89
CA ARG A 49 11.48 14.75 -10.96
C ARG A 49 11.26 13.26 -10.99
N GLU A 50 12.30 12.46 -10.77
CA GLU A 50 12.16 10.99 -10.77
C GLU A 50 11.08 10.54 -9.79
N PRO A 51 10.17 9.62 -10.19
CA PRO A 51 9.07 9.20 -9.36
C PRO A 51 9.55 8.51 -8.08
N THR A 52 8.79 8.68 -7.02
CA THR A 52 9.04 7.97 -5.77
C THR A 52 8.87 6.46 -5.97
N ARG A 53 9.77 5.68 -5.38
CA ARG A 53 9.73 4.20 -5.41
C ARG A 53 9.13 3.61 -4.16
N GLY A 54 8.98 4.43 -3.11
CA GLY A 54 8.42 4.01 -1.83
C GLY A 54 7.43 5.01 -1.27
N ILE A 55 6.24 4.52 -0.94
CA ILE A 55 5.14 5.30 -0.36
C ILE A 55 4.74 4.66 0.97
N LEU A 56 4.49 5.49 1.97
CA LEU A 56 3.90 5.08 3.24
C LEU A 56 2.48 5.63 3.35
N LEU A 57 1.51 4.72 3.42
CA LEU A 57 0.13 5.04 3.80
C LEU A 57 -0.01 4.85 5.32
N TYR A 58 -0.41 5.89 6.03
CA TYR A 58 -0.55 5.81 7.49
C TYR A 58 -1.83 6.46 7.98
N GLY A 59 -2.32 6.01 9.12
CA GLY A 59 -3.55 6.53 9.74
C GLY A 59 -4.32 5.45 10.51
N PRO A 60 -5.48 5.79 11.09
CA PRO A 60 -6.27 4.86 11.89
C PRO A 60 -6.62 3.57 11.16
N PRO A 61 -6.81 2.45 11.87
CA PRO A 61 -7.23 1.19 11.28
C PRO A 61 -8.62 1.31 10.62
N GLY A 62 -8.89 0.46 9.62
CA GLY A 62 -10.20 0.42 8.96
C GLY A 62 -10.48 1.53 7.94
N ASN A 63 -9.58 2.48 7.70
CA ASN A 63 -9.79 3.62 6.79
C ASN A 63 -9.50 3.33 5.31
N GLY A 64 -9.33 2.06 4.94
CA GLY A 64 -9.23 1.66 3.53
C GLY A 64 -7.84 1.81 2.90
N LYS A 65 -6.74 1.81 3.68
CA LYS A 65 -5.35 1.88 3.15
C LYS A 65 -5.07 0.82 2.08
N THR A 66 -5.46 -0.43 2.35
CA THR A 66 -5.32 -1.55 1.42
C THR A 66 -6.17 -1.34 0.15
N MET A 67 -7.37 -0.79 0.30
CA MET A 67 -8.27 -0.50 -0.81
C MET A 67 -7.72 0.60 -1.73
N ILE A 68 -7.08 1.63 -1.14
CA ILE A 68 -6.38 2.69 -1.88
C ILE A 68 -5.22 2.10 -2.68
N ALA A 69 -4.40 1.23 -2.08
CA ALA A 69 -3.29 0.60 -2.78
C ALA A 69 -3.76 -0.26 -3.97
N LYS A 70 -4.88 -0.99 -3.79
CA LYS A 70 -5.52 -1.75 -4.87
C LYS A 70 -6.04 -0.84 -6.00
N ALA A 71 -6.65 0.29 -5.64
CA ALA A 71 -7.12 1.24 -6.64
C ALA A 71 -5.96 1.82 -7.46
N VAL A 72 -4.85 2.18 -6.82
CA VAL A 72 -3.63 2.62 -7.53
C VAL A 72 -3.16 1.54 -8.52
N ALA A 73 -3.12 0.27 -8.12
CA ALA A 73 -2.70 -0.81 -8.99
C ALA A 73 -3.62 -0.99 -10.19
N THR A 74 -4.94 -0.88 -9.99
CA THR A 74 -5.93 -0.94 -11.08
C THR A 74 -5.75 0.20 -12.06
N GLU A 75 -5.65 1.44 -11.57
CA GLU A 75 -5.50 2.63 -12.41
C GLU A 75 -4.15 2.67 -13.17
N CYS A 76 -3.12 2.07 -12.61
CA CYS A 76 -1.81 1.93 -13.24
C CYS A 76 -1.70 0.70 -14.16
N ASN A 77 -2.72 -0.14 -14.23
CA ASN A 77 -2.67 -1.46 -14.88
C ASN A 77 -1.43 -2.26 -14.45
N ALA A 78 -1.12 -2.21 -13.16
CA ALA A 78 0.06 -2.83 -12.55
C ALA A 78 -0.32 -4.14 -11.83
N THR A 79 0.59 -5.10 -11.86
CA THR A 79 0.45 -6.33 -11.08
C THR A 79 0.57 -6.00 -9.59
N PHE A 80 -0.41 -6.41 -8.80
CA PHE A 80 -0.47 -6.12 -7.38
C PHE A 80 -0.03 -7.32 -6.54
N PHE A 81 1.00 -7.11 -5.73
CA PHE A 81 1.52 -8.08 -4.76
C PHE A 81 1.13 -7.61 -3.36
N SER A 82 0.32 -8.39 -2.65
CA SER A 82 -0.13 -8.03 -1.30
C SER A 82 0.40 -9.02 -0.27
N ILE A 83 1.11 -8.52 0.73
CA ILE A 83 1.64 -9.32 1.82
C ILE A 83 1.50 -8.57 3.15
N SER A 84 1.24 -9.32 4.24
CA SER A 84 1.34 -8.76 5.59
C SER A 84 2.72 -9.03 6.17
N ALA A 85 3.33 -8.01 6.78
CA ALA A 85 4.63 -8.13 7.43
C ALA A 85 4.58 -9.14 8.59
N SER A 86 3.46 -9.22 9.32
CA SER A 86 3.24 -10.23 10.38
C SER A 86 3.27 -11.66 9.84
N THR A 87 2.73 -11.90 8.66
CA THR A 87 2.78 -13.21 7.98
C THR A 87 4.20 -13.58 7.56
N LEU A 88 4.99 -12.61 7.08
CA LEU A 88 6.40 -12.83 6.74
C LEU A 88 7.21 -13.26 7.97
N MET A 89 6.91 -12.68 9.12
CA MET A 89 7.66 -12.95 10.34
C MET A 89 7.26 -14.27 11.03
N SER A 90 5.98 -14.65 10.97
CA SER A 90 5.44 -15.80 11.71
C SER A 90 5.51 -17.13 10.96
N LYS A 91 5.14 -17.15 9.68
CA LYS A 91 5.02 -18.38 8.89
C LYS A 91 6.34 -18.86 8.28
N TRP A 92 7.35 -18.01 8.16
CA TRP A 92 8.55 -18.28 7.36
C TRP A 92 9.84 -18.06 8.16
N VAL A 93 9.83 -18.44 9.45
CA VAL A 93 11.02 -18.38 10.30
C VAL A 93 12.17 -19.15 9.64
N GLY A 94 13.28 -18.45 9.35
CA GLY A 94 14.44 -18.99 8.65
C GLY A 94 14.42 -18.88 7.11
N GLU A 95 13.26 -18.59 6.47
CA GLU A 95 13.16 -18.45 5.01
C GLU A 95 12.66 -17.06 4.56
N SER A 96 12.36 -16.18 5.50
CA SER A 96 11.73 -14.87 5.24
C SER A 96 12.58 -13.97 4.33
N GLU A 97 13.90 -14.00 4.47
CA GLU A 97 14.83 -13.28 3.58
C GLU A 97 14.72 -13.78 2.14
N LYS A 98 14.70 -15.10 1.94
CA LYS A 98 14.55 -15.71 0.62
C LYS A 98 13.19 -15.38 0.00
N LEU A 99 12.16 -15.36 0.83
CA LEU A 99 10.82 -14.95 0.41
C LEU A 99 10.80 -13.50 -0.07
N MET A 100 11.44 -12.59 0.68
CA MET A 100 11.57 -11.17 0.32
C MET A 100 12.27 -11.01 -1.03
N ARG A 101 13.42 -11.65 -1.23
CA ARG A 101 14.13 -11.65 -2.52
C ARG A 101 13.28 -12.17 -3.67
N THR A 102 12.57 -13.27 -3.42
CA THR A 102 11.69 -13.88 -4.42
C THR A 102 10.53 -12.94 -4.79
N LEU A 103 9.93 -12.27 -3.82
CA LEU A 103 8.87 -11.28 -4.02
C LEU A 103 9.33 -10.15 -4.95
N PHE A 104 10.47 -9.53 -4.66
CA PHE A 104 11.02 -8.45 -5.49
C PHE A 104 11.45 -8.94 -6.88
N SER A 105 12.01 -10.14 -6.99
CA SER A 105 12.35 -10.76 -8.28
C SER A 105 11.11 -11.01 -9.14
N LEU A 106 10.03 -11.51 -8.54
CA LEU A 106 8.75 -11.68 -9.24
C LEU A 106 8.13 -10.35 -9.64
N ALA A 107 8.17 -9.35 -8.76
CA ALA A 107 7.69 -8.02 -9.08
C ALA A 107 8.45 -7.40 -10.27
N ALA A 108 9.75 -7.66 -10.39
CA ALA A 108 10.53 -7.22 -11.55
C ALA A 108 10.12 -7.92 -12.85
N ILE A 109 9.79 -9.20 -12.80
CA ILE A 109 9.34 -9.99 -13.96
C ILE A 109 7.94 -9.53 -14.42
N TYR A 110 7.06 -9.22 -13.48
CA TYR A 110 5.68 -8.78 -13.75
C TYR A 110 5.52 -7.25 -13.80
N SER A 111 6.59 -6.53 -14.11
CA SER A 111 6.57 -5.06 -14.23
C SER A 111 5.61 -4.58 -15.35
N PRO A 112 4.85 -3.48 -15.16
CA PRO A 112 4.81 -2.65 -13.96
C PRO A 112 4.12 -3.35 -12.78
N SER A 113 4.67 -3.16 -11.57
CA SER A 113 4.18 -3.87 -10.39
C SER A 113 4.16 -2.99 -9.13
N ILE A 114 3.24 -3.31 -8.23
CA ILE A 114 3.12 -2.68 -6.93
C ILE A 114 3.26 -3.76 -5.85
N ILE A 115 4.21 -3.58 -4.94
CA ILE A 115 4.37 -4.40 -3.74
C ILE A 115 3.71 -3.66 -2.58
N PHE A 116 2.59 -4.18 -2.09
CA PHE A 116 1.90 -3.67 -0.92
C PHE A 116 2.25 -4.51 0.30
N ILE A 117 2.76 -3.86 1.35
CA ILE A 117 3.11 -4.49 2.62
C ILE A 117 2.23 -3.88 3.71
N ASP A 118 1.27 -4.67 4.20
CA ASP A 118 0.42 -4.26 5.31
C ASP A 118 1.11 -4.47 6.66
N GLU A 119 0.72 -3.69 7.66
CA GLU A 119 1.29 -3.72 9.02
C GLU A 119 2.83 -3.66 9.00
N ILE A 120 3.38 -2.78 8.16
CA ILE A 120 4.83 -2.72 7.90
C ILE A 120 5.64 -2.40 9.17
N ASP A 121 5.01 -1.79 10.17
CA ASP A 121 5.57 -1.52 11.49
C ASP A 121 6.00 -2.81 12.22
N SER A 122 5.29 -3.92 12.04
CA SER A 122 5.69 -5.18 12.66
C SER A 122 7.08 -5.66 12.23
N MET A 123 7.55 -5.26 11.04
CA MET A 123 8.87 -5.61 10.48
C MET A 123 9.90 -4.49 10.59
N LEU A 124 9.47 -3.24 10.51
CA LEU A 124 10.34 -2.06 10.38
C LEU A 124 10.33 -1.15 11.62
N THR A 125 10.04 -1.70 12.80
CA THR A 125 10.12 -0.96 14.07
C THR A 125 11.55 -0.47 14.35
N ALA A 126 11.68 0.66 15.06
CA ALA A 126 12.96 1.16 15.53
C ALA A 126 13.68 0.11 16.38
N ARG A 127 15.01 0.09 16.31
CA ARG A 127 15.85 -0.91 16.98
C ARG A 127 15.64 -0.89 18.48
N SER A 128 15.28 -2.03 19.04
CA SER A 128 15.31 -2.27 20.48
C SER A 128 16.40 -3.28 20.82
N SER A 129 16.90 -3.23 22.06
CA SER A 129 17.90 -4.19 22.57
C SER A 129 17.38 -5.64 22.60
N GLN A 130 16.08 -5.85 22.46
CA GLN A 130 15.39 -7.14 22.44
C GLN A 130 14.91 -7.56 21.04
N GLU A 131 15.33 -6.85 19.98
CA GLU A 131 14.93 -7.19 18.60
C GLU A 131 15.44 -8.57 18.22
N ASN A 132 14.54 -9.46 17.82
CA ASN A 132 14.89 -10.81 17.35
C ASN A 132 15.79 -10.73 16.11
N GLU A 133 16.86 -11.51 16.08
CA GLU A 133 17.83 -11.55 14.99
C GLU A 133 17.15 -11.81 13.62
N ALA A 134 16.12 -12.64 13.59
CA ALA A 134 15.33 -12.90 12.39
C ALA A 134 14.63 -11.63 11.87
N ALA A 135 14.03 -10.83 12.75
CA ALA A 135 13.42 -9.56 12.39
C ALA A 135 14.44 -8.57 11.80
N ARG A 136 15.63 -8.50 12.41
CA ARG A 136 16.72 -7.66 11.92
C ARG A 136 17.20 -8.06 10.53
N ARG A 137 17.27 -9.37 10.24
CA ARG A 137 17.68 -9.88 8.93
C ARG A 137 16.65 -9.53 7.85
N ILE A 138 15.35 -9.75 8.11
CA ILE A 138 14.27 -9.41 7.18
C ILE A 138 14.27 -7.91 6.89
N LYS A 139 14.40 -7.07 7.93
CA LYS A 139 14.50 -5.62 7.81
C LYS A 139 15.64 -5.19 6.90
N THR A 140 16.83 -5.75 7.14
CA THR A 140 18.00 -5.47 6.31
C THR A 140 17.77 -5.88 4.86
N GLU A 141 17.22 -7.06 4.64
CA GLU A 141 16.94 -7.55 3.30
C GLU A 141 15.90 -6.67 2.58
N PHE A 142 14.83 -6.25 3.27
CA PHE A 142 13.85 -5.32 2.72
C PHE A 142 14.51 -4.01 2.26
N LEU A 143 15.35 -3.41 3.10
CA LEU A 143 16.04 -2.16 2.76
C LEU A 143 16.96 -2.32 1.53
N ILE A 144 17.68 -3.44 1.43
CA ILE A 144 18.52 -3.77 0.27
C ILE A 144 17.66 -3.91 -0.99
N GLN A 145 16.54 -4.61 -0.91
CA GLN A 145 15.67 -4.83 -2.05
C GLN A 145 15.02 -3.54 -2.54
N VAL A 146 14.56 -2.67 -1.63
CA VAL A 146 13.99 -1.36 -2.00
C VAL A 146 15.05 -0.46 -2.66
N ASP A 147 16.27 -0.46 -2.16
CA ASP A 147 17.39 0.27 -2.80
C ASP A 147 17.72 -0.33 -4.19
N GLY A 148 17.67 -1.65 -4.28
CA GLY A 148 17.92 -2.40 -5.53
C GLY A 148 16.89 -2.15 -6.63
N VAL A 149 15.65 -1.79 -6.30
CA VAL A 149 14.61 -1.40 -7.28
C VAL A 149 15.12 -0.29 -8.20
N GLY A 150 15.98 0.60 -7.68
CA GLY A 150 16.60 1.66 -8.45
C GLY A 150 17.65 1.25 -9.47
N SER A 151 18.26 0.12 -9.27
CA SER A 151 19.35 -0.38 -10.11
C SER A 151 18.83 -1.07 -11.38
N HIS A 152 17.61 -1.58 -11.34
CA HIS A 152 16.95 -2.21 -12.48
C HIS A 152 16.31 -1.16 -13.39
N LYS A 153 17.12 -0.54 -14.27
CA LYS A 153 16.69 0.53 -15.21
C LYS A 153 15.46 0.18 -16.08
N LYS A 154 15.00 -1.08 -16.10
CA LYS A 154 13.89 -1.55 -16.95
C LYS A 154 12.63 -1.96 -16.16
N ALA A 155 12.68 -2.11 -14.85
CA ALA A 155 11.53 -2.57 -14.07
C ALA A 155 10.90 -1.40 -13.29
N SER A 156 9.62 -1.14 -13.54
CA SER A 156 8.82 -0.19 -12.79
C SER A 156 8.18 -0.91 -11.60
N ILE A 157 8.80 -0.80 -10.43
CA ILE A 157 8.30 -1.37 -9.17
C ILE A 157 8.04 -0.23 -8.19
N LEU A 158 6.84 -0.20 -7.63
CA LEU A 158 6.47 0.70 -6.55
C LEU A 158 6.24 -0.09 -5.26
N VAL A 159 6.84 0.32 -4.17
CA VAL A 159 6.61 -0.26 -2.85
C VAL A 159 5.65 0.64 -2.06
N ILE A 160 4.54 0.09 -1.58
CA ILE A 160 3.58 0.79 -0.73
C ILE A 160 3.53 0.09 0.62
N GLY A 161 4.01 0.75 1.67
CA GLY A 161 3.84 0.30 3.04
C GLY A 161 2.56 0.87 3.66
N ALA A 162 1.86 0.09 4.48
CA ALA A 162 0.75 0.58 5.29
C ALA A 162 1.02 0.35 6.77
N THR A 163 0.70 1.35 7.60
CA THR A 163 0.84 1.26 9.05
C THR A 163 -0.23 2.06 9.79
N ASN A 164 -0.56 1.60 10.99
CA ASN A 164 -1.35 2.37 11.96
C ASN A 164 -0.45 3.07 13.00
N ARG A 165 0.86 2.76 13.00
CA ARG A 165 1.84 3.26 13.97
C ARG A 165 3.05 3.91 13.29
N PRO A 166 2.88 5.06 12.63
CA PRO A 166 3.96 5.68 11.84
C PRO A 166 5.17 6.10 12.67
N PHE A 167 4.97 6.36 13.95
CA PHE A 167 6.05 6.80 14.87
C PHE A 167 6.96 5.67 15.34
N ASP A 168 6.54 4.41 15.20
CA ASP A 168 7.33 3.24 15.60
C ASP A 168 8.34 2.84 14.51
N LEU A 169 8.24 3.42 13.31
CA LEU A 169 9.08 3.04 12.18
C LEU A 169 10.52 3.54 12.29
N ASP A 170 11.45 2.69 11.87
CA ASP A 170 12.87 2.99 11.75
C ASP A 170 13.12 4.10 10.70
N GLU A 171 14.05 5.00 11.03
CA GLU A 171 14.43 6.10 10.15
C GLU A 171 14.96 5.62 8.78
N ALA A 172 15.68 4.50 8.75
CA ALA A 172 16.17 3.93 7.50
C ALA A 172 15.03 3.48 6.58
N ALA A 173 13.94 2.95 7.14
CA ALA A 173 12.72 2.63 6.40
C ALA A 173 12.02 3.91 5.89
N LEU A 174 11.91 4.92 6.74
CA LEU A 174 11.29 6.20 6.38
C LEU A 174 12.04 6.95 5.28
N ARG A 175 13.37 6.75 5.17
CA ARG A 175 14.18 7.31 4.06
C ARG A 175 13.88 6.63 2.72
N ARG A 176 13.43 5.37 2.69
CA ARG A 176 13.04 4.66 1.47
C ARG A 176 11.58 4.89 1.11
N LEU A 177 10.73 5.03 2.12
CA LEU A 177 9.32 5.40 1.97
C LEU A 177 9.19 6.93 2.00
N THR A 178 9.70 7.57 0.96
CA THR A 178 9.91 9.03 0.91
C THR A 178 8.61 9.81 0.91
N LYS A 179 7.56 9.30 0.27
CA LYS A 179 6.24 9.93 0.24
C LYS A 179 5.35 9.34 1.32
N ARG A 180 4.92 10.19 2.24
CA ARG A 180 4.05 9.80 3.36
C ARG A 180 2.68 10.43 3.17
N ILE A 181 1.64 9.59 3.15
CA ILE A 181 0.27 10.01 2.87
C ILE A 181 -0.62 9.59 4.04
N TYR A 182 -1.20 10.58 4.69
CA TYR A 182 -2.14 10.35 5.79
C TYR A 182 -3.52 9.98 5.27
N ILE A 183 -4.05 8.88 5.76
CA ILE A 183 -5.41 8.41 5.48
C ILE A 183 -6.23 8.62 6.76
N GLY A 184 -6.92 9.75 6.80
CA GLY A 184 -7.74 10.14 7.95
C GLY A 184 -9.10 9.43 7.98
N LEU A 185 -9.86 9.74 9.03
CA LEU A 185 -11.26 9.31 9.13
C LEU A 185 -12.10 9.97 8.02
N PRO A 186 -13.16 9.32 7.56
CA PRO A 186 -14.02 9.85 6.51
C PRO A 186 -14.76 11.11 7.00
N ASP A 187 -14.78 12.13 6.17
CA ASP A 187 -15.60 13.33 6.40
C ASP A 187 -17.10 13.03 6.22
N LYS A 188 -17.95 13.99 6.54
CA LYS A 188 -19.41 13.86 6.46
C LYS A 188 -19.89 13.40 5.07
N GLU A 189 -19.29 13.95 4.01
CA GLU A 189 -19.64 13.58 2.63
C GLU A 189 -19.20 12.14 2.31
N ALA A 190 -18.01 11.76 2.73
CA ALA A 190 -17.50 10.40 2.54
C ALA A 190 -18.34 9.36 3.30
N ARG A 191 -18.72 9.64 4.56
CA ARG A 191 -19.61 8.77 5.35
C ARG A 191 -20.96 8.59 4.64
N LYS A 192 -21.57 9.69 4.19
CA LYS A 192 -22.84 9.67 3.42
C LYS A 192 -22.69 8.80 2.17
N GLY A 193 -21.59 8.98 1.42
CA GLY A 193 -21.31 8.20 0.22
C GLY A 193 -21.13 6.71 0.52
N GLN A 194 -20.39 6.37 1.58
CA GLN A 194 -20.19 4.97 2.02
C GLN A 194 -21.51 4.30 2.40
N ILE A 195 -22.31 4.94 3.26
CA ILE A 195 -23.62 4.44 3.68
C ILE A 195 -24.53 4.25 2.48
N THR A 196 -24.61 5.26 1.59
CA THR A 196 -25.42 5.18 0.37
C THR A 196 -24.99 4.03 -0.54
N LYS A 197 -23.67 3.79 -0.68
CA LYS A 197 -23.14 2.69 -1.49
C LYS A 197 -23.48 1.33 -0.87
N MET A 198 -23.37 1.19 0.43
CA MET A 198 -23.71 -0.06 1.15
C MET A 198 -25.20 -0.37 1.07
N LEU A 199 -26.04 0.66 1.17
CA LEU A 199 -27.49 0.49 1.10
C LEU A 199 -28.02 0.15 -0.30
N LYS A 200 -27.27 0.42 -1.37
CA LYS A 200 -27.68 0.03 -2.74
C LYS A 200 -27.88 -1.48 -2.91
N THR A 201 -27.21 -2.29 -2.10
CA THR A 201 -27.30 -3.76 -2.16
C THR A 201 -28.38 -4.34 -1.25
N VAL A 202 -29.04 -3.50 -0.43
CA VAL A 202 -30.00 -3.92 0.59
C VAL A 202 -31.32 -3.17 0.36
N SER A 203 -32.44 -3.90 0.41
CA SER A 203 -33.76 -3.25 0.40
C SER A 203 -33.97 -2.47 1.70
N HIS A 204 -34.27 -1.18 1.61
CA HIS A 204 -34.45 -0.31 2.77
C HIS A 204 -35.51 0.76 2.52
N ASN A 205 -36.12 1.26 3.62
CA ASN A 205 -37.12 2.33 3.62
C ASN A 205 -36.59 3.65 4.21
N ILE A 206 -35.27 3.85 4.22
CA ILE A 206 -34.63 5.04 4.80
C ILE A 206 -34.90 6.25 3.93
N LYS A 207 -35.56 7.27 4.47
CA LYS A 207 -35.83 8.57 3.80
C LYS A 207 -34.60 9.47 3.86
N LYS A 208 -34.51 10.47 2.97
CA LYS A 208 -33.37 11.42 2.92
C LYS A 208 -33.09 12.10 4.27
N ALA A 209 -34.13 12.54 5.00
CA ALA A 209 -33.98 13.14 6.31
C ALA A 209 -33.34 12.17 7.35
N GLN A 210 -33.77 10.93 7.36
CA GLN A 210 -33.20 9.89 8.21
C GLN A 210 -31.74 9.59 7.86
N MET A 211 -31.38 9.63 6.57
CA MET A 211 -30.00 9.47 6.11
C MET A 211 -29.12 10.61 6.66
N GLU A 212 -29.60 11.84 6.67
CA GLU A 212 -28.84 12.97 7.21
C GLU A 212 -28.63 12.83 8.72
N THR A 213 -29.64 12.39 9.44
CA THR A 213 -29.51 12.09 10.89
C THR A 213 -28.50 10.97 11.14
N ILE A 214 -28.53 9.88 10.36
CA ILE A 214 -27.55 8.79 10.49
C ILE A 214 -26.12 9.30 10.28
N VAL A 215 -25.90 10.11 9.24
CA VAL A 215 -24.59 10.68 8.92
C VAL A 215 -24.10 11.68 9.97
N GLU A 216 -24.99 12.33 10.71
CA GLU A 216 -24.64 13.22 11.83
C GLU A 216 -24.27 12.47 13.11
N LEU A 217 -24.88 11.31 13.33
CA LEU A 217 -24.64 10.48 14.51
C LEU A 217 -23.42 9.55 14.38
N THR A 218 -22.86 9.39 13.19
CA THR A 218 -21.67 8.57 12.89
C THR A 218 -20.43 9.41 12.66
#